data_a230bcb85400f6e4ab03dc1bca09ada0
#
_entry.id   a230bcb85400f6e4ab03dc1bca09ada0
#
_cell.length_a   1.000
_cell.length_b   1.000
_cell.length_c   1.000
_cell.angle_alpha   90.00
_cell.angle_beta   90.00
_cell.angle_gamma   90.00
#
_symmetry.space_group_name_H-M   'P 1'
#
loop_
_entity.id
_entity.type
_entity.pdbx_description
1 polymer ?
#
loop_
_entity_poly.entity_id
_entity_poly.type
_entity_poly.pdbx_seq_one_letter_code
_entity_poly.pdbx_strand_id
1 'polypeptide(L)'
;MRLLKIGRDASCDIVLHSDKVSAIHAEITLLNNGDISLEDKGSHNGTFVMNRPIKPGTPVNIRRGDAIRFADVELQWSQVPMPEDNSNFKGIWSIGSHFNNDIQISGNTVSRYHATIKLSRDGKFYITDHSKNGTMVNGVKIPQNQPTLLKKGCQVVCGGVPVDLSSLPWPKGTWKIILAIAAALLIVCGIGFGAYKFIKPENTFTMEQINARYKNSVVMLVGTYHYEVSAGDLDLSYFNIPTKFMFVTDGKGNEKIVNLESLSPEDRMQYCMYFGTGFFVSNDGQLLTNLHVAKPWLVHQDMIEAIENHVKRIIAQAAEARAVIRTINGVAPEGISAYISQVKVTGVSDGILLVPQGRYFTEENAIKCKLLSGGDDLNKDVALIQSERMELPNSKCTFVNVADSMDVNEVSIETGHELYTIGFPAPTTLQDSKNEKGMQSLCHGGRVSRESTEFNFMFDATTAGGASGSPIFNEHGMLVGILNATTDQKNFTWGIKAKYIKELLDSPHSVK
;
A
#
# COMPACT_ATOMS: atom_id res chain seq x y z
N MET A 1 12.80 5.86 -19.57
CA MET A 1 13.57 6.87 -18.83
C MET A 1 13.30 8.25 -19.45
N ARG A 2 13.08 9.28 -18.65
CA ARG A 2 12.80 10.65 -19.13
C ARG A 2 13.58 11.67 -18.29
N LEU A 3 14.24 12.61 -18.98
CA LEU A 3 14.95 13.72 -18.36
C LEU A 3 14.07 14.98 -18.43
N LEU A 4 13.97 15.71 -17.34
CA LEU A 4 13.28 16.97 -17.24
C LEU A 4 14.26 18.05 -16.77
N LYS A 5 14.43 19.08 -17.57
CA LYS A 5 15.21 20.26 -17.19
C LYS A 5 14.34 21.23 -16.42
N ILE A 6 14.88 21.75 -15.34
CA ILE A 6 14.22 22.69 -14.45
C ILE A 6 15.04 23.98 -14.38
N GLY A 7 14.41 25.10 -14.54
CA GLY A 7 15.10 26.39 -14.46
C GLY A 7 14.22 27.56 -14.88
N ARG A 8 14.82 28.73 -14.94
CA ARG A 8 14.14 29.99 -15.33
C ARG A 8 14.00 30.12 -16.83
N ASP A 9 14.86 29.47 -17.62
CA ASP A 9 14.85 29.57 -19.09
C ASP A 9 13.61 28.91 -19.69
N ALA A 10 13.01 29.54 -20.69
CA ALA A 10 11.82 29.02 -21.39
C ALA A 10 12.06 27.67 -22.12
N SER A 11 13.32 27.27 -22.33
CA SER A 11 13.68 25.96 -22.89
C SER A 11 13.67 24.82 -21.89
N CYS A 12 13.40 25.08 -20.59
CA CYS A 12 13.24 24.07 -19.55
C CYS A 12 11.89 23.38 -19.67
N ASP A 13 11.85 22.10 -19.33
CA ASP A 13 10.60 21.32 -19.27
C ASP A 13 9.70 21.78 -18.11
N ILE A 14 10.31 22.27 -17.02
CA ILE A 14 9.63 22.89 -15.89
C ILE A 14 10.23 24.29 -15.72
N VAL A 15 9.48 25.31 -16.11
CA VAL A 15 9.89 26.72 -16.04
C VAL A 15 9.49 27.27 -14.67
N LEU A 16 10.48 27.83 -13.94
CA LEU A 16 10.28 28.42 -12.62
C LEU A 16 10.47 29.94 -12.70
N HIS A 17 9.45 30.69 -12.33
CA HIS A 17 9.43 32.14 -12.43
C HIS A 17 10.00 32.81 -11.17
N SER A 18 11.34 32.87 -11.07
CA SER A 18 12.06 33.60 -10.02
C SER A 18 13.44 34.00 -10.52
N ASP A 19 13.85 35.25 -10.26
CA ASP A 19 15.19 35.74 -10.60
C ASP A 19 16.31 35.03 -9.83
N LYS A 20 15.99 34.37 -8.73
CA LYS A 20 16.92 33.56 -7.92
C LYS A 20 17.16 32.19 -8.51
N VAL A 21 16.30 31.72 -9.40
CA VAL A 21 16.45 30.44 -10.10
C VAL A 21 17.38 30.60 -11.28
N SER A 22 18.39 29.74 -11.42
CA SER A 22 19.31 29.74 -12.56
C SER A 22 18.59 29.40 -13.88
N ALA A 23 19.11 29.84 -15.02
CA ALA A 23 18.54 29.55 -16.34
C ALA A 23 18.30 28.06 -16.53
N ILE A 24 19.33 27.23 -16.29
CA ILE A 24 19.21 25.80 -16.09
C ILE A 24 19.65 25.57 -14.63
N HIS A 25 18.73 25.15 -13.75
CA HIS A 25 18.97 25.05 -12.32
C HIS A 25 19.27 23.62 -11.91
N ALA A 26 18.41 22.71 -12.32
CA ALA A 26 18.49 21.30 -11.97
C ALA A 26 17.91 20.39 -13.07
N GLU A 27 18.11 19.10 -12.93
CA GLU A 27 17.52 18.09 -13.79
C GLU A 27 16.89 16.97 -12.95
N ILE A 28 15.65 16.61 -13.25
CA ILE A 28 15.01 15.42 -12.74
C ILE A 28 15.08 14.31 -13.80
N THR A 29 15.55 13.14 -13.40
CA THR A 29 15.55 11.94 -14.22
C THR A 29 14.54 10.95 -13.69
N LEU A 30 13.53 10.61 -14.49
CA LEU A 30 12.60 9.52 -14.22
C LEU A 30 13.21 8.22 -14.79
N LEU A 31 13.58 7.30 -13.91
CA LEU A 31 14.20 6.03 -14.28
C LEU A 31 13.16 4.99 -14.73
N ASN A 32 13.60 3.97 -15.48
CA ASN A 32 12.69 2.93 -15.99
C ASN A 32 12.10 2.03 -14.90
N ASN A 33 12.78 1.91 -13.76
CA ASN A 33 12.33 1.19 -12.57
C ASN A 33 11.35 2.00 -11.68
N GLY A 34 11.03 3.23 -12.09
CA GLY A 34 10.14 4.12 -11.34
C GLY A 34 10.86 5.05 -10.36
N ASP A 35 12.15 4.88 -10.11
CA ASP A 35 12.93 5.78 -9.27
C ASP A 35 13.07 7.16 -9.92
N ILE A 36 13.22 8.17 -9.07
CA ILE A 36 13.41 9.56 -9.48
C ILE A 36 14.75 10.04 -8.94
N SER A 37 15.58 10.58 -9.81
CA SER A 37 16.86 11.19 -9.45
C SER A 37 16.82 12.69 -9.74
N LEU A 38 17.36 13.49 -8.82
CA LEU A 38 17.50 14.95 -8.94
C LEU A 38 18.99 15.32 -8.92
N GLU A 39 19.42 16.15 -9.84
CA GLU A 39 20.79 16.66 -9.92
C GLU A 39 20.76 18.19 -10.05
N ASP A 40 21.44 18.88 -9.15
CA ASP A 40 21.72 20.33 -9.28
C ASP A 40 22.79 20.56 -10.35
N LYS A 41 22.52 21.40 -11.32
CA LYS A 41 23.42 21.68 -12.47
C LYS A 41 24.41 22.83 -12.22
N GLY A 42 24.80 23.03 -10.97
CA GLY A 42 25.65 24.14 -10.58
C GLY A 42 24.86 25.43 -10.43
N SER A 43 23.70 25.34 -9.84
CA SER A 43 22.83 26.50 -9.62
C SER A 43 23.47 27.51 -8.64
N HIS A 44 23.14 28.80 -8.84
CA HIS A 44 23.74 29.86 -8.01
C HIS A 44 23.21 29.85 -6.57
N ASN A 45 21.93 29.56 -6.36
CA ASN A 45 21.29 29.61 -5.04
C ASN A 45 20.91 28.24 -4.50
N GLY A 46 21.36 27.15 -5.15
CA GLY A 46 21.26 25.78 -4.68
C GLY A 46 19.89 25.15 -4.82
N THR A 47 19.91 23.81 -4.83
CA THR A 47 18.73 22.94 -4.81
C THR A 47 18.64 22.27 -3.45
N PHE A 48 17.45 22.15 -2.89
CA PHE A 48 17.21 21.60 -1.56
C PHE A 48 16.20 20.48 -1.63
N VAL A 49 16.48 19.37 -0.92
CA VAL A 49 15.59 18.23 -0.72
C VAL A 49 15.31 18.13 0.76
N MET A 50 14.04 18.17 1.18
CA MET A 50 13.62 18.16 2.59
C MET A 50 14.38 19.23 3.39
N ASN A 51 14.51 20.45 2.84
CA ASN A 51 15.26 21.59 3.37
C ASN A 51 16.78 21.38 3.55
N ARG A 52 17.35 20.29 3.02
CA ARG A 52 18.80 20.06 3.02
C ARG A 52 19.36 20.38 1.63
N PRO A 53 20.44 21.16 1.50
CA PRO A 53 21.06 21.43 0.22
C PRO A 53 21.68 20.15 -0.35
N ILE A 54 21.54 19.94 -1.64
CA ILE A 54 22.23 18.87 -2.37
C ILE A 54 23.52 19.40 -2.99
N LYS A 55 24.49 18.50 -3.17
CA LYS A 55 25.77 18.87 -3.78
C LYS A 55 25.61 19.02 -5.29
N PRO A 56 26.00 20.16 -5.90
CA PRO A 56 25.97 20.34 -7.34
C PRO A 56 26.73 19.23 -8.10
N GLY A 57 26.16 18.78 -9.22
CA GLY A 57 26.73 17.74 -10.07
C GLY A 57 26.65 16.32 -9.48
N THR A 58 26.02 16.14 -8.32
CA THR A 58 25.87 14.84 -7.67
C THR A 58 24.38 14.48 -7.66
N PRO A 59 23.93 13.44 -8.39
CA PRO A 59 22.55 13.02 -8.37
C PRO A 59 22.15 12.46 -7.00
N VAL A 60 20.94 12.79 -6.55
CA VAL A 60 20.32 12.26 -5.33
C VAL A 60 18.99 11.59 -5.68
N ASN A 61 18.70 10.48 -5.05
CA ASN A 61 17.40 9.84 -5.21
C ASN A 61 16.35 10.59 -4.38
N ILE A 62 15.23 10.87 -5.02
CA ILE A 62 14.09 11.57 -4.42
C ILE A 62 12.83 10.74 -4.64
N ARG A 63 11.81 11.02 -3.84
CA ARG A 63 10.51 10.38 -3.96
C ARG A 63 9.45 11.39 -4.33
N ARG A 64 8.41 10.94 -5.01
CA ARG A 64 7.25 11.80 -5.27
C ARG A 64 6.61 12.21 -3.94
N GLY A 65 6.43 13.52 -3.77
CA GLY A 65 5.94 14.10 -2.53
C GLY A 65 7.03 14.69 -1.63
N ASP A 66 8.31 14.42 -1.90
CA ASP A 66 9.39 15.10 -1.18
C ASP A 66 9.30 16.63 -1.38
N ALA A 67 9.56 17.38 -0.32
CA ALA A 67 9.66 18.83 -0.40
C ALA A 67 10.97 19.22 -1.12
N ILE A 68 10.87 19.70 -2.35
CA ILE A 68 12.01 20.07 -3.18
C ILE A 68 11.90 21.56 -3.49
N ARG A 69 12.99 22.28 -3.28
CA ARG A 69 13.06 23.72 -3.52
C ARG A 69 14.28 24.08 -4.36
N PHE A 70 14.04 24.89 -5.38
CA PHE A 70 15.05 25.45 -6.28
C PHE A 70 15.21 26.94 -5.95
N ALA A 71 16.30 27.30 -5.32
CA ALA A 71 16.47 28.63 -4.72
C ALA A 71 15.32 28.94 -3.73
N ASP A 72 14.34 29.75 -4.15
CA ASP A 72 13.16 30.14 -3.37
C ASP A 72 11.83 29.57 -3.89
N VAL A 73 11.86 28.73 -4.94
CA VAL A 73 10.65 28.16 -5.57
C VAL A 73 10.54 26.66 -5.27
N GLU A 74 9.39 26.25 -4.75
CA GLU A 74 9.10 24.84 -4.50
C GLU A 74 8.61 24.11 -5.76
N LEU A 75 9.03 22.84 -5.89
CA LEU A 75 8.58 21.95 -6.96
C LEU A 75 7.09 21.62 -6.81
N GLN A 76 6.33 21.87 -7.86
CA GLN A 76 4.97 21.36 -7.97
C GLN A 76 4.99 19.97 -8.61
N TRP A 77 4.73 18.92 -7.83
CA TRP A 77 4.76 17.54 -8.32
C TRP A 77 3.76 17.24 -9.44
N SER A 78 2.74 18.06 -9.62
CA SER A 78 1.82 17.99 -10.76
C SER A 78 2.50 18.27 -12.10
N GLN A 79 3.62 18.98 -12.11
CA GLN A 79 4.42 19.29 -13.32
C GLN A 79 5.37 18.14 -13.69
N VAL A 80 5.62 17.20 -12.77
CA VAL A 80 6.45 16.02 -13.00
C VAL A 80 5.57 14.87 -13.49
N PRO A 81 5.76 14.36 -14.72
CA PRO A 81 4.94 13.27 -15.25
C PRO A 81 4.97 12.03 -14.35
N MET A 82 3.88 11.26 -14.39
CA MET A 82 3.86 9.94 -13.77
C MET A 82 4.81 8.99 -14.52
N PRO A 83 5.43 8.00 -13.84
CA PRO A 83 6.19 6.95 -14.51
C PRO A 83 5.32 6.25 -15.56
N GLU A 84 5.93 5.87 -16.69
CA GLU A 84 5.25 5.02 -17.68
C GLU A 84 4.91 3.68 -17.05
N ASP A 85 3.73 3.16 -17.35
CA ASP A 85 3.38 1.78 -17.01
C ASP A 85 4.21 0.82 -17.87
N ASN A 86 5.21 0.24 -17.23
CA ASN A 86 6.11 -0.73 -17.85
C ASN A 86 5.74 -2.18 -17.50
N SER A 87 4.60 -2.43 -16.89
CA SER A 87 4.13 -3.76 -16.47
C SER A 87 4.06 -4.80 -17.60
N ASN A 88 3.94 -4.33 -18.85
CA ASN A 88 3.89 -5.16 -20.05
C ASN A 88 5.27 -5.64 -20.56
N PHE A 89 6.37 -5.24 -19.90
CA PHE A 89 7.72 -5.59 -20.33
C PHE A 89 8.41 -6.46 -19.29
N LYS A 90 9.14 -7.49 -19.78
CA LYS A 90 10.00 -8.38 -18.97
C LYS A 90 11.34 -7.75 -18.60
N GLY A 91 11.77 -6.75 -19.36
CA GLY A 91 13.04 -6.07 -19.15
C GLY A 91 13.10 -4.77 -19.94
N ILE A 92 13.84 -3.81 -19.41
CA ILE A 92 14.03 -2.50 -20.02
C ILE A 92 15.49 -2.11 -19.81
N TRP A 93 16.16 -1.67 -20.87
CA TRP A 93 17.56 -1.24 -20.84
C TRP A 93 17.67 0.14 -21.47
N SER A 94 18.26 1.05 -20.76
CA SER A 94 18.59 2.41 -21.23
C SER A 94 19.98 2.43 -21.84
N ILE A 95 20.16 3.23 -22.90
CA ILE A 95 21.41 3.42 -23.62
C ILE A 95 21.75 4.91 -23.63
N GLY A 96 23.00 5.27 -23.34
CA GLY A 96 23.43 6.67 -23.43
C GLY A 96 24.78 6.93 -22.76
N SER A 97 25.18 8.21 -22.74
CA SER A 97 26.48 8.61 -22.18
C SER A 97 26.46 8.83 -20.67
N HIS A 98 25.30 8.96 -20.06
CA HIS A 98 25.18 9.12 -18.61
C HIS A 98 25.43 7.80 -17.87
N PHE A 99 26.09 7.87 -16.70
CA PHE A 99 26.49 6.69 -15.92
C PHE A 99 25.31 5.85 -15.39
N ASN A 100 24.10 6.40 -15.35
CA ASN A 100 22.88 5.68 -14.92
C ASN A 100 22.24 4.85 -16.05
N ASN A 101 22.84 4.79 -17.25
CA ASN A 101 22.33 3.91 -18.29
C ASN A 101 22.78 2.46 -18.04
N ASP A 102 21.89 1.52 -18.36
CA ASP A 102 22.20 0.09 -18.31
C ASP A 102 23.29 -0.29 -19.32
N ILE A 103 23.31 0.38 -20.48
CA ILE A 103 24.32 0.29 -21.50
C ILE A 103 24.96 1.66 -21.70
N GLN A 104 26.10 1.87 -21.06
CA GLN A 104 26.81 3.14 -21.17
C GLN A 104 27.70 3.14 -22.40
N ILE A 105 27.57 4.19 -23.24
CA ILE A 105 28.39 4.43 -24.41
C ILE A 105 28.91 5.86 -24.42
N SER A 106 30.17 6.07 -24.79
CA SER A 106 30.81 7.38 -24.78
C SER A 106 30.91 7.94 -26.19
N GLY A 107 30.56 9.23 -26.39
CA GLY A 107 30.70 9.94 -27.66
C GLY A 107 30.08 11.33 -27.58
N ASN A 108 30.69 12.31 -28.26
CA ASN A 108 30.20 13.72 -28.23
C ASN A 108 28.84 13.88 -28.90
N THR A 109 28.44 12.96 -29.73
CA THR A 109 27.16 12.89 -30.44
C THR A 109 26.13 12.01 -29.76
N VAL A 110 26.52 11.32 -28.68
CA VAL A 110 25.63 10.46 -27.89
C VAL A 110 24.92 11.29 -26.85
N SER A 111 23.59 11.25 -26.87
CA SER A 111 22.77 11.89 -25.81
C SER A 111 22.97 11.18 -24.47
N ARG A 112 22.84 11.91 -23.36
CA ARG A 112 22.93 11.33 -22.00
C ARG A 112 22.01 10.14 -21.85
N TYR A 113 20.79 10.21 -22.35
CA TYR A 113 19.82 9.14 -22.50
C TYR A 113 19.43 9.08 -23.97
N HIS A 114 20.01 8.14 -24.71
CA HIS A 114 19.97 8.14 -26.17
C HIS A 114 18.83 7.27 -26.70
N ALA A 115 18.72 6.07 -26.20
CA ALA A 115 17.70 5.11 -26.62
C ALA A 115 17.27 4.20 -25.44
N THR A 116 16.14 3.52 -25.60
CA THR A 116 15.66 2.51 -24.66
C THR A 116 15.34 1.22 -25.41
N ILE A 117 15.80 0.09 -24.88
CA ILE A 117 15.41 -1.24 -25.36
C ILE A 117 14.39 -1.81 -24.36
N LYS A 118 13.28 -2.34 -24.87
CA LYS A 118 12.22 -2.98 -24.09
C LYS A 118 12.01 -4.42 -24.60
N LEU A 119 11.98 -5.40 -23.66
CA LEU A 119 11.61 -6.78 -23.93
C LEU A 119 10.16 -7.00 -23.56
N SER A 120 9.31 -7.23 -24.54
CA SER A 120 7.89 -7.51 -24.33
C SER A 120 7.66 -8.92 -23.74
N ARG A 121 6.46 -9.15 -23.19
CA ARG A 121 6.09 -10.45 -22.61
C ARG A 121 6.09 -11.60 -23.61
N ASP A 122 5.87 -11.30 -24.91
CA ASP A 122 5.94 -12.26 -26.01
C ASP A 122 7.39 -12.56 -26.47
N GLY A 123 8.39 -11.99 -25.80
CA GLY A 123 9.81 -12.26 -26.06
C GLY A 123 10.42 -11.43 -27.20
N LYS A 124 9.73 -10.41 -27.70
CA LYS A 124 10.26 -9.50 -28.72
C LYS A 124 10.96 -8.32 -28.11
N PHE A 125 12.08 -7.94 -28.69
CA PHE A 125 12.81 -6.73 -28.33
C PHE A 125 12.38 -5.56 -29.22
N TYR A 126 12.21 -4.39 -28.61
CA TYR A 126 11.95 -3.13 -29.30
C TYR A 126 12.95 -2.09 -28.85
N ILE A 127 13.44 -1.29 -29.78
CA ILE A 127 14.29 -0.12 -29.49
C ILE A 127 13.54 1.15 -29.81
N THR A 128 13.64 2.17 -28.95
CA THR A 128 13.07 3.49 -29.13
C THR A 128 14.17 4.55 -29.02
N ASP A 129 14.31 5.40 -30.02
CA ASP A 129 15.25 6.51 -30.04
C ASP A 129 14.67 7.73 -29.33
N HIS A 130 15.45 8.34 -28.41
CA HIS A 130 15.09 9.56 -27.68
C HIS A 130 16.11 10.70 -27.95
N SER A 131 17.02 10.46 -28.85
CA SER A 131 18.21 11.31 -29.02
C SER A 131 17.99 12.48 -29.99
N LYS A 132 18.93 13.42 -29.97
CA LYS A 132 18.99 14.50 -30.96
C LYS A 132 19.61 14.06 -32.27
N ASN A 133 20.58 13.14 -32.21
CA ASN A 133 21.41 12.73 -33.38
C ASN A 133 20.90 11.46 -34.04
N GLY A 134 19.98 10.76 -33.41
CA GLY A 134 19.29 9.58 -33.94
C GLY A 134 20.02 8.26 -33.67
N THR A 135 19.22 7.21 -33.70
CA THR A 135 19.66 5.82 -33.59
C THR A 135 19.49 5.11 -34.94
N MET A 136 20.46 4.30 -35.32
CA MET A 136 20.40 3.46 -36.52
C MET A 136 20.32 1.99 -36.13
N VAL A 137 19.52 1.22 -36.86
CA VAL A 137 19.43 -0.22 -36.76
C VAL A 137 19.71 -0.81 -38.13
N ASN A 138 20.77 -1.60 -38.26
CA ASN A 138 21.27 -2.15 -39.53
C ASN A 138 21.49 -1.06 -40.62
N GLY A 139 22.05 0.09 -40.23
CA GLY A 139 22.32 1.22 -41.13
C GLY A 139 21.12 2.09 -41.47
N VAL A 140 19.90 1.78 -40.99
CA VAL A 140 18.69 2.55 -41.23
C VAL A 140 18.36 3.36 -39.97
N LYS A 141 18.16 4.68 -40.13
CA LYS A 141 17.74 5.56 -39.02
C LYS A 141 16.30 5.24 -38.62
N ILE A 142 16.08 4.96 -37.35
CA ILE A 142 14.73 4.69 -36.81
C ILE A 142 13.97 5.99 -36.46
N PRO A 143 12.63 5.97 -36.49
CA PRO A 143 11.82 7.13 -36.09
C PRO A 143 12.02 7.44 -34.60
N GLN A 144 12.12 8.76 -34.31
CA GLN A 144 12.25 9.22 -32.93
C GLN A 144 10.97 8.96 -32.14
N ASN A 145 11.12 8.50 -30.89
CA ASN A 145 10.03 8.20 -29.94
C ASN A 145 9.01 7.13 -30.43
N GLN A 146 9.39 6.31 -31.41
CA GLN A 146 8.57 5.19 -31.87
C GLN A 146 9.30 3.86 -31.64
N PRO A 147 8.62 2.82 -31.13
CA PRO A 147 9.24 1.51 -30.91
C PRO A 147 9.50 0.82 -32.24
N THR A 148 10.75 0.44 -32.49
CA THR A 148 11.19 -0.32 -33.66
C THR A 148 11.60 -1.73 -33.24
N LEU A 149 11.14 -2.76 -33.94
CA LEU A 149 11.47 -4.15 -33.64
C LEU A 149 12.98 -4.41 -33.79
N LEU A 150 13.59 -4.93 -32.74
CA LEU A 150 15.00 -5.28 -32.70
C LEU A 150 15.19 -6.81 -32.71
N LYS A 151 15.89 -7.33 -33.72
CA LYS A 151 16.17 -8.78 -33.86
C LYS A 151 17.58 -9.10 -33.36
N LYS A 152 17.81 -10.33 -32.92
CA LYS A 152 19.14 -10.82 -32.55
C LYS A 152 20.09 -10.68 -33.74
N GLY A 153 21.28 -10.12 -33.51
CA GLY A 153 22.29 -9.90 -34.53
C GLY A 153 22.17 -8.59 -35.31
N CYS A 154 21.16 -7.76 -35.03
CA CYS A 154 21.11 -6.39 -35.56
C CYS A 154 22.26 -5.55 -35.03
N GLN A 155 22.83 -4.73 -35.88
CA GLN A 155 23.78 -3.68 -35.50
C GLN A 155 22.98 -2.45 -35.07
N VAL A 156 23.27 -1.95 -33.88
CA VAL A 156 22.67 -0.68 -33.33
C VAL A 156 23.80 0.33 -33.22
N VAL A 157 23.56 1.53 -33.75
CA VAL A 157 24.48 2.67 -33.70
C VAL A 157 23.75 3.88 -33.15
N CYS A 158 24.21 4.41 -32.02
CA CYS A 158 23.63 5.57 -31.34
C CYS A 158 24.52 6.78 -31.50
N GLY A 159 24.05 7.81 -32.22
CA GLY A 159 24.84 9.01 -32.48
C GLY A 159 26.20 8.71 -33.17
N GLY A 160 26.27 7.70 -34.03
CA GLY A 160 27.52 7.27 -34.71
C GLY A 160 28.36 6.30 -33.90
N VAL A 161 28.01 5.94 -32.67
CA VAL A 161 28.73 5.00 -31.81
C VAL A 161 28.04 3.63 -31.83
N PRO A 162 28.71 2.53 -32.14
CA PRO A 162 28.12 1.19 -32.09
C PRO A 162 27.84 0.77 -30.66
N VAL A 163 26.70 0.08 -30.47
CA VAL A 163 26.22 -0.39 -29.16
C VAL A 163 26.45 -1.90 -29.08
N ASP A 164 27.11 -2.37 -28.02
CA ASP A 164 27.19 -3.78 -27.70
C ASP A 164 25.87 -4.26 -27.01
N LEU A 165 25.18 -5.17 -27.68
CA LEU A 165 23.96 -5.80 -27.24
C LEU A 165 24.14 -7.23 -26.73
N SER A 166 25.37 -7.67 -26.49
CA SER A 166 25.69 -9.04 -26.05
C SER A 166 25.14 -9.35 -24.64
N SER A 167 25.00 -8.36 -23.82
CA SER A 167 24.44 -8.44 -22.45
C SER A 167 22.94 -8.67 -22.41
N LEU A 168 22.21 -8.48 -23.52
CA LEU A 168 20.76 -8.68 -23.55
C LEU A 168 20.41 -10.17 -23.51
N PRO A 169 19.32 -10.56 -22.83
CA PRO A 169 18.89 -11.96 -22.72
C PRO A 169 18.21 -12.45 -24.01
N TRP A 170 18.98 -12.52 -25.10
CA TRP A 170 18.46 -12.99 -26.36
C TRP A 170 17.94 -14.43 -26.27
N PRO A 171 16.82 -14.78 -26.92
CA PRO A 171 16.34 -16.15 -26.99
C PRO A 171 17.45 -17.07 -27.54
N LYS A 172 17.78 -18.08 -26.76
CA LYS A 172 18.71 -19.12 -27.24
C LYS A 172 18.01 -19.87 -28.36
N GLY A 173 18.59 -19.85 -29.57
CA GLY A 173 18.03 -20.55 -30.72
C GLY A 173 17.86 -22.05 -30.43
N THR A 174 16.65 -22.52 -30.47
CA THR A 174 16.21 -23.86 -30.01
C THR A 174 16.43 -24.97 -31.05
N TRP A 175 17.10 -24.68 -32.17
CA TRP A 175 17.24 -25.64 -33.28
C TRP A 175 17.95 -26.93 -32.87
N LYS A 176 18.99 -26.86 -32.04
CA LYS A 176 19.68 -28.06 -31.52
C LYS A 176 18.86 -28.83 -30.46
N ILE A 177 17.93 -28.13 -29.78
CA ILE A 177 17.03 -28.73 -28.78
C ILE A 177 15.87 -29.45 -29.49
N ILE A 178 15.36 -28.91 -30.58
CA ILE A 178 14.27 -29.54 -31.36
C ILE A 178 14.70 -30.89 -31.96
N LEU A 179 15.94 -31.03 -32.45
CA LEU A 179 16.46 -32.29 -32.94
C LEU A 179 16.74 -33.32 -31.81
N ALA A 180 17.16 -32.87 -30.65
CA ALA A 180 17.34 -33.72 -29.46
C ALA A 180 16.00 -34.15 -28.84
N ILE A 181 15.00 -33.30 -28.87
CA ILE A 181 13.64 -33.61 -28.37
C ILE A 181 12.91 -34.56 -29.32
N ALA A 182 13.08 -34.45 -30.64
CA ALA A 182 12.51 -35.39 -31.62
C ALA A 182 13.09 -36.80 -31.45
N ALA A 183 14.39 -36.92 -31.14
CA ALA A 183 15.02 -38.21 -30.85
C ALA A 183 14.61 -38.77 -29.46
N ALA A 184 14.43 -37.91 -28.43
CA ALA A 184 14.00 -38.31 -27.11
C ALA A 184 12.51 -38.70 -27.05
N LEU A 185 11.65 -38.05 -27.85
CA LEU A 185 10.22 -38.36 -27.95
C LEU A 185 9.94 -39.73 -28.53
N LEU A 186 10.82 -40.27 -29.43
CA LEU A 186 10.73 -41.64 -29.97
C LEU A 186 11.11 -42.73 -28.95
N ILE A 187 11.91 -42.36 -27.93
CA ILE A 187 12.31 -43.28 -26.84
C ILE A 187 11.31 -43.25 -25.69
N VAL A 188 10.67 -42.09 -25.42
CA VAL A 188 9.73 -41.88 -24.31
C VAL A 188 8.31 -42.35 -24.63
N CYS A 189 7.91 -42.44 -25.91
CA CYS A 189 6.62 -43.01 -26.31
C CYS A 189 6.47 -44.50 -26.00
N GLY A 190 7.58 -45.22 -25.70
CA GLY A 190 7.56 -46.62 -25.29
C GLY A 190 7.42 -46.90 -23.80
N ILE A 191 7.71 -45.93 -22.95
CA ILE A 191 7.72 -46.10 -21.47
C ILE A 191 6.73 -45.20 -20.76
N GLY A 192 6.12 -44.18 -21.44
CA GLY A 192 5.43 -43.05 -20.84
C GLY A 192 3.93 -43.21 -20.59
N PHE A 193 3.29 -44.30 -21.00
CA PHE A 193 1.82 -44.44 -20.82
C PHE A 193 1.39 -44.81 -19.37
N GLY A 194 2.35 -45.17 -18.53
CA GLY A 194 2.09 -45.49 -17.10
C GLY A 194 2.26 -44.34 -16.10
N ALA A 195 3.03 -43.31 -16.47
CA ALA A 195 3.37 -42.21 -15.54
C ALA A 195 2.51 -40.94 -15.72
N TYR A 196 1.65 -40.89 -16.74
CA TYR A 196 0.83 -39.69 -17.05
C TYR A 196 -0.31 -39.41 -16.07
N LYS A 197 -0.50 -40.26 -15.07
CA LYS A 197 -1.58 -40.09 -14.07
C LYS A 197 -1.21 -39.27 -12.83
N PHE A 198 0.02 -38.76 -12.68
CA PHE A 198 0.45 -38.16 -11.41
C PHE A 198 1.05 -36.76 -11.44
N ILE A 199 1.06 -36.08 -12.57
CA ILE A 199 1.43 -34.65 -12.59
C ILE A 199 0.24 -33.88 -13.16
N LYS A 200 -0.71 -33.49 -12.31
CA LYS A 200 -1.59 -32.38 -12.62
C LYS A 200 -0.68 -31.15 -12.72
N PRO A 201 -0.66 -30.38 -13.84
CA PRO A 201 -0.04 -29.07 -13.81
C PRO A 201 -0.76 -28.30 -12.71
N GLU A 202 -0.04 -27.82 -11.71
CA GLU A 202 -0.57 -26.92 -10.73
C GLU A 202 -1.09 -25.71 -11.51
N ASN A 203 -2.41 -25.52 -11.56
CA ASN A 203 -3.04 -24.41 -12.23
C ASN A 203 -2.67 -23.16 -11.45
N THR A 204 -1.70 -22.39 -11.93
CA THR A 204 -1.38 -21.08 -11.38
C THR A 204 -2.31 -20.04 -11.99
N PHE A 205 -2.83 -19.15 -11.16
CA PHE A 205 -3.69 -18.04 -11.56
C PHE A 205 -2.86 -16.75 -11.68
N THR A 206 -3.15 -15.96 -12.68
CA THR A 206 -2.63 -14.59 -12.77
C THR A 206 -3.35 -13.69 -11.75
N MET A 207 -2.78 -12.51 -11.46
CA MET A 207 -3.42 -11.49 -10.63
C MET A 207 -4.83 -11.14 -11.11
N GLU A 208 -5.04 -11.06 -12.44
CA GLU A 208 -6.35 -10.79 -13.03
C GLU A 208 -7.35 -11.90 -12.74
N GLN A 209 -6.93 -13.17 -12.82
CA GLN A 209 -7.77 -14.33 -12.52
C GLN A 209 -8.10 -14.41 -11.02
N ILE A 210 -7.13 -14.13 -10.13
CA ILE A 210 -7.36 -14.04 -8.68
C ILE A 210 -8.37 -12.93 -8.37
N ASN A 211 -8.17 -11.74 -8.96
CA ASN A 211 -9.11 -10.63 -8.78
C ASN A 211 -10.52 -10.99 -9.30
N ALA A 212 -10.63 -11.55 -10.49
CA ALA A 212 -11.93 -11.95 -11.05
C ALA A 212 -12.68 -12.97 -10.17
N ARG A 213 -11.93 -13.89 -9.52
CA ARG A 213 -12.46 -14.94 -8.66
C ARG A 213 -12.95 -14.41 -7.31
N TYR A 214 -12.18 -13.48 -6.68
CA TYR A 214 -12.38 -13.16 -5.27
C TYR A 214 -12.84 -11.72 -4.99
N LYS A 215 -12.77 -10.78 -5.94
CA LYS A 215 -13.17 -9.38 -5.69
C LYS A 215 -14.58 -9.20 -5.12
N ASN A 216 -15.51 -10.11 -5.50
CA ASN A 216 -16.89 -10.04 -5.03
C ASN A 216 -17.11 -10.65 -3.64
N SER A 217 -16.09 -11.29 -3.06
CA SER A 217 -16.11 -11.72 -1.66
C SER A 217 -15.59 -10.63 -0.73
N VAL A 218 -14.97 -9.56 -1.26
CA VAL A 218 -14.30 -8.51 -0.49
C VAL A 218 -15.21 -7.30 -0.36
N VAL A 219 -15.27 -6.73 0.84
CA VAL A 219 -16.10 -5.58 1.18
C VAL A 219 -15.27 -4.53 1.90
N MET A 220 -15.67 -3.26 1.74
CA MET A 220 -15.15 -2.20 2.59
C MET A 220 -15.85 -2.25 3.95
N LEU A 221 -15.06 -2.09 5.01
CA LEU A 221 -15.57 -1.91 6.37
C LEU A 221 -15.41 -0.45 6.76
N VAL A 222 -16.46 0.08 7.38
CA VAL A 222 -16.49 1.41 7.97
C VAL A 222 -16.90 1.25 9.42
N GLY A 223 -16.03 1.62 10.32
CA GLY A 223 -16.33 1.58 11.75
C GLY A 223 -16.31 2.95 12.39
N THR A 224 -16.97 3.05 13.51
CA THR A 224 -16.87 4.21 14.42
C THR A 224 -16.60 3.72 15.83
N TYR A 225 -15.76 4.44 16.55
CA TYR A 225 -15.44 4.12 17.93
C TYR A 225 -15.10 5.40 18.72
N HIS A 226 -15.15 5.28 20.02
CA HIS A 226 -14.72 6.31 20.94
C HIS A 226 -14.14 5.68 22.22
N TYR A 227 -13.65 6.53 23.10
CA TYR A 227 -13.17 6.11 24.42
C TYR A 227 -14.14 6.55 25.49
N GLU A 228 -14.52 5.61 26.38
CA GLU A 228 -15.31 5.88 27.56
C GLU A 228 -14.43 5.85 28.82
N VAL A 229 -14.69 6.77 29.74
CA VAL A 229 -13.93 6.90 30.97
C VAL A 229 -14.84 6.63 32.15
N SER A 230 -14.35 5.86 33.11
CA SER A 230 -14.94 5.63 34.42
C SER A 230 -13.90 5.84 35.52
N ALA A 231 -14.34 6.10 36.73
CA ALA A 231 -13.49 6.24 37.92
C ALA A 231 -14.14 5.58 39.12
N GLY A 232 -14.19 4.24 39.11
CA GLY A 232 -14.91 3.46 40.11
C GLY A 232 -16.42 3.78 40.10
N ASP A 233 -16.98 4.08 41.23
CA ASP A 233 -18.37 4.50 41.42
C ASP A 233 -18.56 6.04 41.43
N LEU A 234 -17.50 6.80 41.12
CA LEU A 234 -17.54 8.25 41.04
C LEU A 234 -18.35 8.70 39.82
N ASP A 235 -19.39 9.50 40.07
CA ASP A 235 -20.10 10.18 38.99
C ASP A 235 -19.28 11.37 38.49
N LEU A 236 -18.62 11.18 37.36
CA LEU A 236 -17.77 12.17 36.73
C LEU A 236 -18.52 13.41 36.27
N SER A 237 -19.84 13.29 35.98
CA SER A 237 -20.69 14.41 35.58
C SER A 237 -20.85 15.45 36.68
N TYR A 238 -20.81 15.02 37.94
CA TYR A 238 -20.84 15.92 39.11
C TYR A 238 -19.66 16.91 39.15
N PHE A 239 -18.59 16.60 38.43
CA PHE A 239 -17.38 17.43 38.28
C PHE A 239 -17.31 18.14 36.94
N ASN A 240 -18.37 18.07 36.14
CA ASN A 240 -18.34 18.47 34.72
C ASN A 240 -17.21 17.82 33.92
N ILE A 241 -16.82 16.59 34.28
CA ILE A 241 -15.83 15.80 33.53
C ILE A 241 -16.57 14.98 32.47
N PRO A 242 -16.28 15.19 31.19
CA PRO A 242 -16.86 14.37 30.14
C PRO A 242 -16.49 12.89 30.32
N THR A 243 -17.37 12.00 29.90
CA THR A 243 -17.14 10.55 29.96
C THR A 243 -16.76 9.96 28.61
N LYS A 244 -16.93 10.71 27.51
CA LYS A 244 -16.65 10.26 26.14
C LYS A 244 -15.64 11.15 25.46
N PHE A 245 -14.59 10.51 24.96
CA PHE A 245 -13.44 11.19 24.34
C PHE A 245 -13.05 10.58 23.00
N MET A 246 -12.40 11.40 22.18
CA MET A 246 -11.72 10.96 20.97
C MET A 246 -10.45 11.78 20.76
N PHE A 247 -9.52 11.24 19.95
CA PHE A 247 -8.38 11.99 19.46
C PHE A 247 -8.68 12.58 18.10
N VAL A 248 -8.29 13.83 17.94
CA VAL A 248 -8.43 14.58 16.70
C VAL A 248 -7.07 15.12 16.31
N THR A 249 -6.67 14.86 15.07
CA THR A 249 -5.47 15.45 14.53
C THR A 249 -5.81 16.79 13.87
N ASP A 250 -5.22 17.88 14.34
CA ASP A 250 -5.41 19.18 13.72
C ASP A 250 -4.72 19.26 12.34
N GLY A 251 -5.05 20.32 11.56
CA GLY A 251 -4.45 20.52 10.22
C GLY A 251 -2.92 20.73 10.22
N LYS A 252 -2.27 20.72 11.39
CA LYS A 252 -0.82 20.80 11.57
C LYS A 252 -0.21 19.47 12.02
N GLY A 253 -1.03 18.42 12.18
CA GLY A 253 -0.58 17.11 12.64
C GLY A 253 -0.46 16.95 14.16
N ASN A 254 -0.97 17.92 14.97
CA ASN A 254 -0.96 17.77 16.42
C ASN A 254 -2.19 16.99 16.86
N GLU A 255 -2.01 16.02 17.73
CA GLU A 255 -3.09 15.26 18.34
C GLU A 255 -3.68 16.01 19.53
N LYS A 256 -5.00 16.04 19.60
CA LYS A 256 -5.76 16.69 20.66
C LYS A 256 -6.87 15.79 21.17
N ILE A 257 -6.99 15.68 22.50
CA ILE A 257 -8.11 15.01 23.16
C ILE A 257 -9.33 15.93 23.09
N VAL A 258 -10.43 15.42 22.57
CA VAL A 258 -11.68 16.15 22.40
C VAL A 258 -12.81 15.43 23.14
N ASN A 259 -13.65 16.19 23.84
CA ASN A 259 -14.89 15.68 24.37
C ASN A 259 -15.92 15.47 23.25
N LEU A 260 -16.36 14.24 23.07
CA LEU A 260 -17.32 13.89 22.02
C LEU A 260 -18.67 14.59 22.18
N GLU A 261 -19.11 14.84 23.41
CA GLU A 261 -20.39 15.46 23.68
C GLU A 261 -20.46 16.95 23.27
N SER A 262 -19.27 17.57 23.12
CA SER A 262 -19.14 18.96 22.65
C SER A 262 -19.11 19.10 21.10
N LEU A 263 -19.09 17.99 20.36
CA LEU A 263 -19.00 18.00 18.90
C LEU A 263 -20.38 17.91 18.23
N SER A 264 -20.49 18.49 17.02
CA SER A 264 -21.66 18.26 16.17
C SER A 264 -21.76 16.79 15.74
N PRO A 265 -22.94 16.29 15.35
CA PRO A 265 -23.07 14.92 14.82
C PRO A 265 -22.14 14.65 13.62
N GLU A 266 -21.99 15.64 12.73
CA GLU A 266 -21.10 15.53 11.56
C GLU A 266 -19.64 15.43 11.98
N ASP A 267 -19.18 16.28 12.91
CA ASP A 267 -17.80 16.24 13.41
C ASP A 267 -17.52 14.92 14.15
N ARG A 268 -18.47 14.41 14.96
CA ARG A 268 -18.35 13.12 15.62
C ARG A 268 -18.14 12.02 14.59
N MET A 269 -18.95 11.99 13.54
CA MET A 269 -18.82 11.00 12.48
C MET A 269 -17.46 11.08 11.80
N GLN A 270 -16.99 12.30 11.49
CA GLN A 270 -15.70 12.52 10.84
C GLN A 270 -14.52 12.03 11.69
N TYR A 271 -14.52 12.30 12.99
CA TYR A 271 -13.39 12.00 13.87
C TYR A 271 -13.37 10.58 14.39
N CYS A 272 -14.55 9.97 14.59
CA CYS A 272 -14.64 8.60 15.09
C CYS A 272 -14.56 7.54 13.99
N MET A 273 -14.67 7.94 12.70
CA MET A 273 -14.74 7.01 11.57
C MET A 273 -13.37 6.51 11.15
N TYR A 274 -13.28 5.23 10.90
CA TYR A 274 -12.12 4.57 10.33
C TYR A 274 -12.54 3.57 9.26
N PHE A 275 -11.57 3.11 8.48
CA PHE A 275 -11.79 2.22 7.35
C PHE A 275 -10.95 0.95 7.47
N GLY A 276 -11.50 -0.13 6.96
CA GLY A 276 -10.84 -1.41 6.83
C GLY A 276 -11.40 -2.20 5.66
N THR A 277 -10.88 -3.39 5.50
CA THR A 277 -11.35 -4.38 4.54
C THR A 277 -11.82 -5.63 5.28
N GLY A 278 -12.83 -6.30 4.76
CA GLY A 278 -13.24 -7.64 5.19
C GLY A 278 -13.59 -8.49 3.99
N PHE A 279 -13.70 -9.78 4.19
CA PHE A 279 -14.14 -10.69 3.14
C PHE A 279 -15.03 -11.79 3.69
N PHE A 280 -16.06 -12.13 2.92
CA PHE A 280 -17.00 -13.18 3.28
C PHE A 280 -16.35 -14.56 3.25
N VAL A 281 -16.68 -15.37 4.25
CA VAL A 281 -16.21 -16.76 4.39
C VAL A 281 -17.36 -17.78 4.46
N SER A 282 -18.60 -17.29 4.44
CA SER A 282 -19.79 -18.13 4.43
C SER A 282 -20.98 -17.47 3.73
N ASN A 283 -21.97 -18.25 3.35
CA ASN A 283 -23.21 -17.76 2.72
C ASN A 283 -24.13 -17.03 3.71
N ASP A 284 -24.01 -17.28 5.00
CA ASP A 284 -24.78 -16.63 6.06
C ASP A 284 -24.20 -15.27 6.47
N GLY A 285 -23.23 -14.76 5.70
CA GLY A 285 -22.71 -13.41 5.84
C GLY A 285 -21.67 -13.26 6.97
N GLN A 286 -20.92 -14.33 7.31
CA GLN A 286 -19.74 -14.22 8.16
C GLN A 286 -18.56 -13.67 7.35
N LEU A 287 -17.79 -12.78 7.97
CA LEU A 287 -16.61 -12.15 7.37
C LEU A 287 -15.41 -12.23 8.30
N LEU A 288 -14.26 -12.38 7.68
CA LEU A 288 -12.97 -12.21 8.34
C LEU A 288 -12.42 -10.81 8.10
N THR A 289 -11.75 -10.28 9.10
CA THR A 289 -11.00 -9.02 9.07
C THR A 289 -9.89 -9.05 10.13
N ASN A 290 -9.12 -7.97 10.29
CA ASN A 290 -8.20 -7.88 11.42
C ASN A 290 -8.91 -7.56 12.73
N LEU A 291 -8.31 -7.97 13.83
CA LEU A 291 -8.76 -7.65 15.18
C LEU A 291 -8.71 -6.14 15.43
N HIS A 292 -7.63 -5.46 15.00
CA HIS A 292 -7.53 -4.02 15.13
C HIS A 292 -8.52 -3.23 14.25
N VAL A 293 -9.11 -3.86 13.22
CA VAL A 293 -10.24 -3.29 12.46
C VAL A 293 -11.54 -3.47 13.25
N ALA A 294 -11.70 -4.57 13.98
CA ALA A 294 -12.88 -4.81 14.82
C ALA A 294 -12.81 -4.07 16.17
N LYS A 295 -11.61 -3.88 16.71
CA LYS A 295 -11.31 -3.22 17.99
C LYS A 295 -10.13 -2.24 17.82
N PRO A 296 -10.32 -1.09 17.17
CA PRO A 296 -9.20 -0.20 16.79
C PRO A 296 -8.42 0.37 18.00
N TRP A 297 -9.04 0.48 19.15
CA TRP A 297 -8.37 0.95 20.37
C TRP A 297 -7.24 0.04 20.88
N LEU A 298 -7.17 -1.21 20.42
CA LEU A 298 -6.10 -2.13 20.85
C LEU A 298 -4.71 -1.69 20.36
N VAL A 299 -4.62 -0.99 19.23
CA VAL A 299 -3.36 -0.48 18.69
C VAL A 299 -3.01 0.94 19.15
N HIS A 300 -3.88 1.56 19.96
CA HIS A 300 -3.75 2.94 20.44
C HIS A 300 -3.66 3.01 21.95
N GLN A 301 -2.77 2.21 22.56
CA GLN A 301 -2.61 2.19 24.04
C GLN A 301 -2.06 3.51 24.59
N ASP A 302 -1.23 4.20 23.81
CA ASP A 302 -0.73 5.55 24.11
C ASP A 302 -1.87 6.58 24.22
N MET A 303 -2.90 6.46 23.38
CA MET A 303 -4.09 7.31 23.44
C MET A 303 -4.91 7.03 24.70
N ILE A 304 -5.07 5.77 25.08
CA ILE A 304 -5.73 5.36 26.32
C ILE A 304 -5.01 5.99 27.51
N GLU A 305 -3.69 5.85 27.60
CA GLU A 305 -2.87 6.42 28.66
C GLU A 305 -2.96 7.96 28.70
N ALA A 306 -2.96 8.60 27.53
CA ALA A 306 -3.08 10.07 27.45
C ALA A 306 -4.43 10.57 27.96
N ILE A 307 -5.55 9.89 27.65
CA ILE A 307 -6.88 10.21 28.19
C ILE A 307 -6.91 9.96 29.70
N GLU A 308 -6.40 8.83 30.17
CA GLU A 308 -6.31 8.55 31.61
C GLU A 308 -5.58 9.67 32.34
N ASN A 309 -4.40 10.04 31.88
CA ASN A 309 -3.59 11.09 32.48
C ASN A 309 -4.28 12.47 32.40
N HIS A 310 -5.04 12.73 31.34
CA HIS A 310 -5.84 13.94 31.21
C HIS A 310 -6.95 14.00 32.28
N VAL A 311 -7.72 12.92 32.41
CA VAL A 311 -8.83 12.84 33.38
C VAL A 311 -8.31 12.83 34.82
N LYS A 312 -7.23 12.08 35.13
CA LYS A 312 -6.57 12.08 36.44
C LYS A 312 -6.17 13.50 36.88
N ARG A 313 -5.64 14.32 35.95
CA ARG A 313 -5.31 15.71 36.22
C ARG A 313 -6.56 16.56 36.53
N ILE A 314 -7.65 16.37 35.79
CA ILE A 314 -8.89 17.12 36.05
C ILE A 314 -9.46 16.76 37.43
N ILE A 315 -9.51 15.46 37.79
CA ILE A 315 -9.94 14.99 39.09
C ILE A 315 -9.06 15.57 40.20
N ALA A 316 -7.75 15.60 40.03
CA ALA A 316 -6.81 16.18 41.00
C ALA A 316 -7.06 17.67 41.18
N GLN A 317 -7.22 18.45 40.11
CA GLN A 317 -7.53 19.87 40.16
C GLN A 317 -8.89 20.14 40.84
N ALA A 318 -9.90 19.33 40.55
CA ALA A 318 -11.20 19.42 41.19
C ALA A 318 -11.11 19.08 42.67
N ALA A 319 -10.27 18.13 43.07
CA ALA A 319 -10.01 17.78 44.47
C ALA A 319 -9.33 18.94 45.23
N GLU A 320 -8.31 19.55 44.62
CA GLU A 320 -7.62 20.71 45.19
C GLU A 320 -8.55 21.92 45.35
N ALA A 321 -9.35 22.26 44.33
CA ALA A 321 -10.31 23.34 44.38
C ALA A 321 -11.35 23.14 45.50
N ARG A 322 -11.86 21.91 45.66
CA ARG A 322 -12.80 21.57 46.74
C ARG A 322 -12.13 21.54 48.09
N ALA A 323 -10.88 21.11 48.20
CA ALA A 323 -10.13 21.18 49.45
C ALA A 323 -10.00 22.61 49.92
N VAL A 324 -9.71 23.56 49.00
CA VAL A 324 -9.69 25.01 49.34
C VAL A 324 -11.03 25.51 49.84
N ILE A 325 -12.11 25.17 49.13
CA ILE A 325 -13.49 25.60 49.51
C ILE A 325 -13.90 25.01 50.86
N ARG A 326 -13.59 23.73 51.13
CA ARG A 326 -13.91 23.07 52.41
C ARG A 326 -13.05 23.59 53.56
N THR A 327 -11.78 23.91 53.29
CA THR A 327 -10.89 24.51 54.30
C THR A 327 -11.40 25.89 54.72
N ILE A 328 -11.88 26.67 53.75
CA ILE A 328 -12.49 27.96 54.02
C ILE A 328 -13.79 27.81 54.84
N ASN A 329 -14.56 26.74 54.60
CA ASN A 329 -15.82 26.45 55.28
C ASN A 329 -15.70 25.53 56.51
N GLY A 330 -14.46 25.16 56.91
CA GLY A 330 -14.22 24.32 58.09
C GLY A 330 -14.53 22.82 57.97
N VAL A 331 -14.62 22.31 56.74
CA VAL A 331 -14.91 20.89 56.46
C VAL A 331 -13.68 20.25 55.78
N ALA A 332 -13.15 19.19 56.40
CA ALA A 332 -11.99 18.45 55.83
C ALA A 332 -12.33 17.76 54.50
N PRO A 333 -11.38 17.74 53.52
CA PRO A 333 -11.60 17.05 52.23
C PRO A 333 -11.55 15.56 52.40
N GLU A 334 -12.63 14.84 52.11
CA GLU A 334 -12.65 13.40 52.04
C GLU A 334 -12.75 12.89 50.59
N GLY A 335 -11.85 11.98 50.22
CA GLY A 335 -12.09 10.85 49.33
C GLY A 335 -11.91 11.02 47.83
N ILE A 336 -11.92 12.22 47.20
CA ILE A 336 -11.88 12.32 45.73
C ILE A 336 -10.57 11.82 45.13
N SER A 337 -9.45 12.07 45.80
CA SER A 337 -8.12 11.61 45.36
C SER A 337 -7.99 10.06 45.30
N ALA A 338 -8.83 9.35 46.08
CA ALA A 338 -8.87 7.89 46.01
C ALA A 338 -9.38 7.36 44.65
N TYR A 339 -10.18 8.16 43.94
CA TYR A 339 -10.68 7.77 42.61
C TYR A 339 -9.67 7.98 41.48
N ILE A 340 -8.58 8.74 41.69
CA ILE A 340 -7.54 8.95 40.67
C ILE A 340 -6.93 7.62 40.24
N SER A 341 -6.72 6.71 41.17
CA SER A 341 -6.18 5.37 40.87
C SER A 341 -7.21 4.43 40.24
N GLN A 342 -8.48 4.78 40.25
CA GLN A 342 -9.60 4.01 39.69
C GLN A 342 -10.01 4.51 38.30
N VAL A 343 -9.37 5.54 37.77
CA VAL A 343 -9.62 6.01 36.39
C VAL A 343 -9.26 4.89 35.42
N LYS A 344 -10.24 4.51 34.61
CA LYS A 344 -10.12 3.51 33.57
C LYS A 344 -10.69 4.05 32.29
N VAL A 345 -9.95 3.88 31.20
CA VAL A 345 -10.37 4.21 29.83
C VAL A 345 -10.62 2.92 29.07
N THR A 346 -11.72 2.86 28.36
CA THR A 346 -12.12 1.70 27.57
C THR A 346 -12.50 2.18 26.17
N GLY A 347 -11.96 1.54 25.14
CA GLY A 347 -12.43 1.75 23.76
C GLY A 347 -13.79 1.08 23.56
N VAL A 348 -14.70 1.78 22.93
CA VAL A 348 -16.07 1.33 22.67
C VAL A 348 -16.37 1.48 21.19
N SER A 349 -16.81 0.39 20.57
CA SER A 349 -17.28 0.42 19.17
C SER A 349 -18.71 0.98 19.14
N ASP A 350 -18.93 2.01 18.32
CA ASP A 350 -20.27 2.51 18.03
C ASP A 350 -20.94 1.71 16.90
N GLY A 351 -20.17 0.91 16.17
CA GLY A 351 -20.65 0.00 15.15
C GLY A 351 -19.63 -0.24 14.05
N ILE A 352 -19.81 -1.37 13.37
CA ILE A 352 -19.09 -1.71 12.15
C ILE A 352 -20.12 -1.88 11.04
N LEU A 353 -19.89 -1.23 9.92
CA LEU A 353 -20.72 -1.26 8.73
C LEU A 353 -19.91 -1.92 7.60
N LEU A 354 -20.54 -2.76 6.80
CA LEU A 354 -19.96 -3.24 5.54
C LEU A 354 -20.61 -2.51 4.36
N VAL A 355 -19.79 -2.22 3.34
CA VAL A 355 -20.23 -1.67 2.07
C VAL A 355 -19.79 -2.63 0.96
N PRO A 356 -20.74 -3.21 0.20
CA PRO A 356 -20.42 -4.17 -0.85
C PRO A 356 -19.65 -3.52 -2.00
N GLN A 357 -18.88 -4.34 -2.71
CA GLN A 357 -18.20 -3.99 -3.96
C GLN A 357 -19.15 -3.25 -4.94
N GLY A 358 -18.68 -2.12 -5.48
CA GLY A 358 -19.43 -1.32 -6.47
C GLY A 358 -20.60 -0.52 -5.90
N ARG A 359 -20.64 -0.31 -4.58
CA ARG A 359 -21.62 0.56 -3.92
C ARG A 359 -20.92 1.76 -3.28
N TYR A 360 -21.63 2.89 -3.19
CA TYR A 360 -21.17 4.03 -2.40
C TYR A 360 -21.48 3.83 -0.93
N PHE A 361 -20.67 4.43 -0.06
CA PHE A 361 -20.99 4.50 1.36
C PHE A 361 -22.16 5.45 1.59
N THR A 362 -23.33 4.89 1.79
CA THR A 362 -24.58 5.57 2.16
C THR A 362 -25.31 4.74 3.20
N GLU A 363 -26.23 5.32 3.95
CA GLU A 363 -27.06 4.59 4.91
C GLU A 363 -27.79 3.40 4.27
N GLU A 364 -28.26 3.56 3.03
CA GLU A 364 -28.99 2.52 2.29
C GLU A 364 -28.09 1.33 1.92
N ASN A 365 -26.84 1.60 1.55
CA ASN A 365 -25.90 0.58 1.09
C ASN A 365 -25.09 -0.06 2.24
N ALA A 366 -25.06 0.59 3.39
CA ALA A 366 -24.32 0.12 4.55
C ALA A 366 -25.12 -0.94 5.32
N ILE A 367 -24.47 -2.03 5.67
CA ILE A 367 -25.08 -3.14 6.41
C ILE A 367 -24.32 -3.27 7.73
N LYS A 368 -25.05 -3.27 8.84
CA LYS A 368 -24.45 -3.43 10.17
C LYS A 368 -23.85 -4.82 10.36
N CYS A 369 -22.74 -4.85 11.08
CA CYS A 369 -22.05 -6.06 11.49
C CYS A 369 -21.86 -6.08 13.01
N LYS A 370 -21.78 -7.29 13.56
CA LYS A 370 -21.40 -7.54 14.95
C LYS A 370 -20.18 -8.41 15.02
N LEU A 371 -19.35 -8.20 16.03
CA LEU A 371 -18.21 -9.07 16.32
C LEU A 371 -18.72 -10.41 16.87
N LEU A 372 -18.28 -11.53 16.26
CA LEU A 372 -18.58 -12.89 16.74
C LEU A 372 -17.45 -13.45 17.56
N SER A 373 -16.22 -13.31 17.07
CA SER A 373 -15.02 -13.84 17.70
C SER A 373 -13.81 -13.00 17.34
N GLY A 374 -12.90 -12.86 18.28
CA GLY A 374 -11.65 -12.14 18.16
C GLY A 374 -11.08 -11.96 19.57
N GLY A 375 -9.84 -12.36 19.79
CA GLY A 375 -9.17 -12.22 21.08
C GLY A 375 -8.77 -10.76 21.37
N ASP A 376 -7.78 -10.62 22.26
CA ASP A 376 -7.09 -9.35 22.53
C ASP A 376 -5.59 -9.46 22.17
N ASP A 377 -5.19 -10.53 21.48
CA ASP A 377 -3.82 -10.79 21.04
C ASP A 377 -3.60 -10.24 19.63
N LEU A 378 -3.01 -9.04 19.56
CA LEU A 378 -2.65 -8.39 18.30
C LEU A 378 -1.57 -9.12 17.49
N ASN A 379 -0.86 -10.09 18.06
CA ASN A 379 0.06 -10.89 17.27
C ASN A 379 -0.69 -11.81 16.30
N LYS A 380 -1.87 -12.26 16.68
CA LYS A 380 -2.74 -13.08 15.83
C LYS A 380 -3.66 -12.24 14.95
N ASP A 381 -3.99 -11.05 15.34
CA ASP A 381 -4.72 -9.97 14.66
C ASP A 381 -5.77 -10.41 13.62
N VAL A 382 -6.63 -11.33 14.00
CA VAL A 382 -7.76 -11.82 13.19
C VAL A 382 -9.06 -11.72 13.98
N ALA A 383 -10.15 -11.38 13.31
CA ALA A 383 -11.48 -11.29 13.87
C ALA A 383 -12.53 -11.85 12.91
N LEU A 384 -13.57 -12.46 13.47
CA LEU A 384 -14.75 -12.92 12.77
C LEU A 384 -15.91 -12.00 13.11
N ILE A 385 -16.52 -11.40 12.11
CA ILE A 385 -17.69 -10.54 12.24
C ILE A 385 -18.87 -11.14 11.46
N GLN A 386 -20.08 -10.80 11.83
CA GLN A 386 -21.32 -11.27 11.22
C GLN A 386 -22.15 -10.11 10.70
N SER A 387 -22.55 -10.16 9.45
CA SER A 387 -23.60 -9.30 8.90
C SER A 387 -24.91 -9.50 9.66
N GLU A 388 -25.58 -8.44 10.07
CA GLU A 388 -26.90 -8.52 10.75
C GLU A 388 -27.98 -9.11 9.82
N ARG A 389 -27.77 -9.08 8.50
CA ARG A 389 -28.71 -9.71 7.55
C ARG A 389 -28.63 -11.23 7.53
N MET A 390 -27.57 -11.82 8.09
CA MET A 390 -27.34 -13.28 8.08
C MET A 390 -27.37 -13.89 6.67
N GLU A 391 -26.93 -13.11 5.67
CA GLU A 391 -26.88 -13.51 4.26
C GLU A 391 -25.87 -12.62 3.50
N LEU A 392 -25.50 -13.03 2.29
CA LEU A 392 -24.70 -12.18 1.40
C LEU A 392 -25.52 -10.98 0.91
N PRO A 393 -24.94 -9.78 0.76
CA PRO A 393 -25.63 -8.53 0.45
C PRO A 393 -26.45 -8.55 -0.86
N ASN A 394 -26.01 -9.33 -1.84
CA ASN A 394 -26.70 -9.49 -3.15
C ASN A 394 -26.16 -10.73 -3.88
N SER A 395 -26.81 -11.10 -4.98
CA SER A 395 -26.50 -12.29 -5.79
C SER A 395 -25.12 -12.25 -6.50
N LYS A 396 -24.43 -11.10 -6.52
CA LYS A 396 -23.08 -10.99 -7.09
C LYS A 396 -21.99 -11.24 -6.04
N CYS A 397 -22.33 -11.09 -4.75
CA CYS A 397 -21.40 -11.39 -3.68
C CYS A 397 -21.12 -12.90 -3.63
N THR A 398 -19.86 -13.22 -3.35
CA THR A 398 -19.36 -14.58 -3.16
C THR A 398 -18.64 -14.67 -1.83
N PHE A 399 -18.21 -15.84 -1.46
CA PHE A 399 -17.36 -16.03 -0.26
C PHE A 399 -16.13 -16.86 -0.59
N VAL A 400 -15.10 -16.73 0.23
CA VAL A 400 -13.90 -17.57 0.19
C VAL A 400 -14.19 -18.84 0.96
N ASN A 401 -14.12 -19.98 0.31
CA ASN A 401 -14.28 -21.28 0.99
C ASN A 401 -13.02 -21.61 1.80
N VAL A 402 -12.99 -21.14 3.04
CA VAL A 402 -11.83 -21.27 3.93
C VAL A 402 -11.58 -22.73 4.35
N ALA A 403 -12.57 -23.61 4.27
CA ALA A 403 -12.41 -25.03 4.62
C ALA A 403 -11.47 -25.76 3.65
N ASP A 404 -11.56 -25.44 2.34
CA ASP A 404 -10.86 -26.16 1.28
C ASP A 404 -9.75 -25.33 0.61
N SER A 405 -9.66 -24.03 0.91
CA SER A 405 -8.81 -23.09 0.17
C SER A 405 -7.86 -22.31 1.07
N MET A 406 -7.43 -22.84 2.21
CA MET A 406 -6.40 -22.22 3.06
C MET A 406 -5.07 -22.97 2.98
N ASP A 407 -3.97 -22.24 2.83
CA ASP A 407 -2.61 -22.77 3.00
C ASP A 407 -2.16 -22.60 4.46
N VAL A 408 -2.55 -23.54 5.30
CA VAL A 408 -2.16 -23.58 6.71
C VAL A 408 -0.77 -24.19 6.94
N ASN A 409 -0.20 -24.84 5.92
CA ASN A 409 1.11 -25.49 5.99
C ASN A 409 2.27 -24.52 5.64
N GLU A 410 1.93 -23.28 5.34
CA GLU A 410 2.89 -22.19 5.13
C GLU A 410 3.85 -22.37 3.94
N VAL A 411 3.55 -23.27 3.00
CA VAL A 411 4.41 -23.56 1.84
C VAL A 411 4.51 -22.34 0.90
N SER A 412 3.43 -21.60 0.76
CA SER A 412 3.36 -20.46 -0.17
C SER A 412 3.86 -19.13 0.40
N ILE A 413 4.32 -19.10 1.65
CA ILE A 413 4.90 -17.91 2.28
C ILE A 413 6.41 -17.98 2.48
N GLU A 414 7.07 -18.88 1.77
CA GLU A 414 8.52 -18.89 1.64
C GLU A 414 9.00 -17.78 0.69
N THR A 415 10.22 -17.29 0.92
CA THR A 415 10.78 -16.17 0.15
C THR A 415 10.76 -16.42 -1.35
N GLY A 416 10.22 -15.46 -2.11
CA GLY A 416 10.15 -15.49 -3.58
C GLY A 416 8.82 -15.93 -4.16
N HIS A 417 7.90 -16.53 -3.36
CA HIS A 417 6.54 -16.88 -3.82
C HIS A 417 5.71 -15.65 -4.15
N GLU A 418 4.90 -15.73 -5.20
CA GLU A 418 3.98 -14.65 -5.60
C GLU A 418 2.71 -14.68 -4.76
N LEU A 419 2.33 -13.51 -4.25
CA LEU A 419 1.12 -13.31 -3.46
C LEU A 419 0.29 -12.18 -4.05
N TYR A 420 -1.03 -12.28 -3.85
CA TYR A 420 -2.01 -11.31 -4.33
C TYR A 420 -2.96 -10.92 -3.21
N THR A 421 -3.20 -9.64 -3.04
CA THR A 421 -4.16 -9.13 -2.06
C THR A 421 -5.23 -8.29 -2.73
N ILE A 422 -6.45 -8.34 -2.21
CA ILE A 422 -7.61 -7.60 -2.72
C ILE A 422 -8.23 -6.83 -1.57
N GLY A 423 -8.35 -5.50 -1.70
CA GLY A 423 -8.90 -4.69 -0.62
C GLY A 423 -9.24 -3.27 -1.03
N PHE A 424 -9.48 -2.42 -0.03
CA PHE A 424 -9.87 -1.02 -0.20
C PHE A 424 -8.82 -0.07 0.43
N PRO A 425 -7.61 0.03 -0.15
CA PRO A 425 -6.60 0.98 0.32
C PRO A 425 -7.04 2.42 0.07
N ALA A 426 -6.86 3.31 1.06
CA ALA A 426 -7.20 4.73 1.00
C ALA A 426 -8.61 5.02 0.42
N PRO A 427 -9.68 4.47 1.01
CA PRO A 427 -11.03 4.52 0.43
C PRO A 427 -11.55 5.95 0.22
N THR A 428 -11.12 6.92 1.02
CA THR A 428 -11.49 8.34 0.86
C THR A 428 -10.96 8.97 -0.43
N THR A 429 -9.77 8.53 -0.90
CA THR A 429 -9.19 8.95 -2.18
C THR A 429 -9.75 8.17 -3.37
N LEU A 430 -10.24 6.97 -3.14
CA LEU A 430 -10.86 6.12 -4.19
C LEU A 430 -12.32 6.48 -4.45
N GLN A 431 -12.96 7.22 -3.53
CA GLN A 431 -14.31 7.76 -3.69
C GLN A 431 -14.26 9.03 -4.55
N ASP A 432 -13.82 8.91 -5.80
CA ASP A 432 -13.95 10.00 -6.76
C ASP A 432 -15.43 10.20 -7.08
N SER A 433 -15.93 11.42 -6.84
CA SER A 433 -17.31 11.84 -7.12
C SER A 433 -17.72 11.68 -8.59
N LYS A 434 -16.76 11.42 -9.48
CA LYS A 434 -16.97 11.17 -10.91
C LYS A 434 -17.02 9.68 -11.28
N ASN A 435 -16.79 8.78 -10.32
CA ASN A 435 -16.80 7.35 -10.58
C ASN A 435 -18.22 6.77 -10.42
N GLU A 436 -18.96 6.63 -11.50
CA GLU A 436 -20.32 6.05 -11.53
C GLU A 436 -20.39 4.59 -11.04
N LYS A 437 -19.25 3.94 -10.80
CA LYS A 437 -19.19 2.52 -10.42
C LYS A 437 -19.16 2.27 -8.91
N GLY A 438 -19.21 3.32 -8.07
CA GLY A 438 -19.09 3.19 -6.61
C GLY A 438 -17.68 2.74 -6.17
N MET A 439 -17.55 2.32 -4.92
CA MET A 439 -16.28 1.87 -4.33
C MET A 439 -15.82 0.57 -4.99
N GLN A 440 -14.59 0.55 -5.49
CA GLN A 440 -13.98 -0.61 -6.12
C GLN A 440 -12.77 -1.06 -5.31
N SER A 441 -12.68 -2.37 -5.05
CA SER A 441 -11.47 -2.94 -4.48
C SER A 441 -10.32 -2.89 -5.48
N LEU A 442 -9.10 -2.74 -4.97
CA LEU A 442 -7.87 -2.86 -5.75
C LEU A 442 -7.22 -4.22 -5.49
N CYS A 443 -6.64 -4.78 -6.55
CA CYS A 443 -5.85 -6.01 -6.46
C CYS A 443 -4.37 -5.66 -6.67
N HIS A 444 -3.53 -6.05 -5.73
CA HIS A 444 -2.09 -5.86 -5.77
C HIS A 444 -1.38 -7.20 -5.68
N GLY A 445 -0.30 -7.34 -6.44
CA GLY A 445 0.59 -8.50 -6.38
C GLY A 445 1.96 -8.10 -5.83
N GLY A 446 2.62 -9.05 -5.19
CA GLY A 446 3.98 -8.91 -4.69
C GLY A 446 4.60 -10.27 -4.43
N ARG A 447 5.85 -10.29 -3.97
CA ARG A 447 6.57 -11.51 -3.61
C ARG A 447 6.97 -11.50 -2.16
N VAL A 448 6.95 -12.66 -1.54
CA VAL A 448 7.47 -12.82 -0.18
C VAL A 448 8.93 -12.36 -0.15
N SER A 449 9.21 -11.35 0.69
CA SER A 449 10.46 -10.60 0.66
C SER A 449 11.52 -11.11 1.65
N ARG A 450 11.09 -11.88 2.66
CA ARG A 450 11.97 -12.45 3.69
C ARG A 450 11.32 -13.65 4.35
N GLU A 451 12.10 -14.40 5.14
CA GLU A 451 11.57 -15.46 6.01
C GLU A 451 10.44 -14.96 6.91
N SER A 452 9.41 -15.75 7.04
CA SER A 452 8.27 -15.45 7.89
C SER A 452 8.66 -15.58 9.37
N THR A 453 7.99 -14.81 10.24
CA THR A 453 8.06 -14.95 11.69
C THR A 453 7.07 -16.01 12.18
N GLU A 454 6.92 -16.16 13.48
CA GLU A 454 5.88 -17.02 14.05
C GLU A 454 4.47 -16.60 13.60
N PHE A 455 4.17 -15.29 13.65
CA PHE A 455 2.83 -14.76 13.44
C PHE A 455 2.59 -14.26 12.02
N ASN A 456 3.60 -13.70 11.37
CA ASN A 456 3.43 -12.95 10.13
C ASN A 456 4.50 -13.25 9.08
N PHE A 457 4.19 -12.84 7.86
CA PHE A 457 5.09 -12.82 6.71
C PHE A 457 5.06 -11.44 6.05
N MET A 458 6.08 -11.13 5.25
CA MET A 458 6.20 -9.85 4.56
C MET A 458 6.36 -10.06 3.05
N PHE A 459 5.68 -9.23 2.26
CA PHE A 459 5.79 -9.24 0.80
C PHE A 459 5.80 -7.81 0.23
N ASP A 460 6.33 -7.65 -0.97
CA ASP A 460 6.61 -6.36 -1.61
C ASP A 460 5.42 -5.78 -2.40
N ALA A 461 4.24 -5.79 -1.79
CA ALA A 461 3.05 -5.16 -2.35
C ALA A 461 2.86 -3.74 -1.79
N THR A 462 2.49 -2.81 -2.67
CA THR A 462 2.14 -1.44 -2.26
C THR A 462 0.68 -1.41 -1.82
N THR A 463 0.44 -1.02 -0.56
CA THR A 463 -0.90 -0.84 0.00
C THR A 463 -0.97 0.46 0.81
N ALA A 464 -2.14 0.80 1.34
CA ALA A 464 -2.37 1.99 2.15
C ALA A 464 -3.39 1.71 3.26
N GLY A 465 -3.58 2.67 4.16
CA GLY A 465 -4.61 2.60 5.20
C GLY A 465 -5.98 2.24 4.61
N GLY A 466 -6.74 1.39 5.30
CA GLY A 466 -7.99 0.79 4.79
C GLY A 466 -7.81 -0.58 4.16
N ALA A 467 -6.58 -0.98 3.76
CA ALA A 467 -6.31 -2.32 3.25
C ALA A 467 -6.25 -3.39 4.36
N SER A 468 -6.10 -3.01 5.62
CA SER A 468 -6.12 -3.95 6.76
C SER A 468 -7.38 -4.82 6.74
N GLY A 469 -7.22 -6.14 6.87
CA GLY A 469 -8.30 -7.12 6.73
C GLY A 469 -8.47 -7.69 5.32
N SER A 470 -7.66 -7.27 4.35
CA SER A 470 -7.69 -7.82 2.98
C SER A 470 -7.20 -9.26 2.96
N PRO A 471 -7.87 -10.18 2.23
CA PRO A 471 -7.36 -11.52 2.02
C PRO A 471 -6.09 -11.51 1.18
N ILE A 472 -5.17 -12.41 1.50
CA ILE A 472 -3.95 -12.64 0.73
C ILE A 472 -4.00 -14.05 0.16
N PHE A 473 -3.82 -14.17 -1.15
CA PHE A 473 -3.86 -15.43 -1.88
C PHE A 473 -2.50 -15.73 -2.53
N ASN A 474 -2.17 -17.02 -2.65
CA ASN A 474 -1.06 -17.45 -3.50
C ASN A 474 -1.48 -17.58 -4.97
N GLU A 475 -0.53 -17.95 -5.84
CA GLU A 475 -0.76 -18.20 -7.26
C GLU A 475 -1.71 -19.38 -7.56
N HIS A 476 -2.03 -20.21 -6.57
CA HIS A 476 -3.01 -21.30 -6.70
C HIS A 476 -4.41 -20.90 -6.22
N GLY A 477 -4.58 -19.64 -5.78
CA GLY A 477 -5.84 -19.12 -5.25
C GLY A 477 -6.16 -19.60 -3.84
N MET A 478 -5.19 -20.12 -3.11
CA MET A 478 -5.36 -20.47 -1.70
C MET A 478 -5.13 -19.25 -0.82
N LEU A 479 -5.95 -19.11 0.21
CA LEU A 479 -5.81 -18.06 1.22
C LEU A 479 -4.59 -18.38 2.12
N VAL A 480 -3.58 -17.51 2.07
CA VAL A 480 -2.36 -17.66 2.88
C VAL A 480 -2.36 -16.77 4.12
N GLY A 481 -3.26 -15.81 4.19
CA GLY A 481 -3.36 -14.93 5.34
C GLY A 481 -4.25 -13.71 5.13
N ILE A 482 -4.19 -12.79 6.08
CA ILE A 482 -4.89 -11.50 6.07
C ILE A 482 -3.86 -10.38 6.18
N LEU A 483 -3.99 -9.36 5.35
CA LEU A 483 -3.16 -8.16 5.38
C LEU A 483 -3.38 -7.42 6.70
N ASN A 484 -2.29 -7.15 7.42
CA ASN A 484 -2.33 -6.48 8.72
C ASN A 484 -1.88 -5.02 8.64
N ALA A 485 -0.67 -4.77 8.13
CA ALA A 485 -0.07 -3.45 8.17
C ALA A 485 0.81 -3.20 6.95
N THR A 486 1.04 -1.92 6.67
CA THR A 486 2.04 -1.47 5.72
C THR A 486 3.23 -0.88 6.46
N THR A 487 4.43 -0.98 5.89
CA THR A 487 5.59 -0.26 6.42
C THR A 487 5.51 1.22 6.09
N ASP A 488 6.22 2.07 6.83
CA ASP A 488 6.34 3.51 6.53
C ASP A 488 6.85 3.78 5.10
N GLN A 489 7.59 2.84 4.54
CA GLN A 489 8.09 2.91 3.15
C GLN A 489 7.03 2.57 2.10
N LYS A 490 5.81 2.15 2.51
CA LYS A 490 4.65 1.82 1.65
C LYS A 490 4.89 0.76 0.57
N ASN A 491 6.07 0.15 0.52
CA ASN A 491 6.46 -0.84 -0.50
C ASN A 491 6.48 -2.26 0.06
N PHE A 492 6.27 -2.42 1.36
CA PHE A 492 6.23 -3.71 2.04
C PHE A 492 4.98 -3.81 2.88
N THR A 493 4.39 -4.97 2.83
CA THR A 493 3.12 -5.28 3.48
C THR A 493 3.29 -6.52 4.35
N TRP A 494 2.70 -6.48 5.53
CA TRP A 494 2.66 -7.60 6.45
C TRP A 494 1.34 -8.33 6.33
N GLY A 495 1.39 -9.66 6.36
CA GLY A 495 0.23 -10.53 6.44
C GLY A 495 0.29 -11.41 7.69
N ILE A 496 -0.84 -11.57 8.37
CA ILE A 496 -1.04 -12.58 9.42
C ILE A 496 -1.31 -13.92 8.75
N LYS A 497 -0.68 -14.97 9.23
CA LYS A 497 -0.72 -16.32 8.64
C LYS A 497 -2.09 -16.97 8.74
N ALA A 498 -2.48 -17.74 7.71
CA ALA A 498 -3.76 -18.44 7.62
C ALA A 498 -4.00 -19.43 8.77
N LYS A 499 -2.96 -19.98 9.40
CA LYS A 499 -3.11 -20.85 10.57
C LYS A 499 -3.88 -20.21 11.73
N TYR A 500 -3.73 -18.87 11.91
CA TYR A 500 -4.47 -18.14 12.96
C TYR A 500 -5.92 -17.89 12.58
N ILE A 501 -6.22 -17.79 11.28
CA ILE A 501 -7.60 -17.81 10.78
C ILE A 501 -8.24 -19.15 11.14
N LYS A 502 -7.55 -20.25 10.87
CA LYS A 502 -8.03 -21.59 11.20
C LYS A 502 -8.24 -21.75 12.70
N GLU A 503 -7.29 -21.33 13.52
CA GLU A 503 -7.40 -21.36 14.99
C GLU A 503 -8.63 -20.59 15.47
N LEU A 504 -8.91 -19.39 14.92
CA LEU A 504 -10.08 -18.61 15.24
C LEU A 504 -11.38 -19.32 14.87
N LEU A 505 -11.45 -19.92 13.67
CA LEU A 505 -12.66 -20.60 13.18
C LEU A 505 -12.95 -21.92 13.90
N ASP A 506 -11.91 -22.63 14.34
CA ASP A 506 -12.01 -23.88 15.08
C ASP A 506 -12.35 -23.64 16.57
N SER A 507 -12.19 -22.43 17.07
CA SER A 507 -12.50 -22.08 18.46
C SER A 507 -14.00 -21.89 18.66
N PRO A 508 -14.58 -22.35 19.78
CA PRO A 508 -15.99 -22.08 20.06
C PRO A 508 -16.22 -20.57 20.17
N HIS A 509 -17.16 -20.05 19.41
CA HIS A 509 -17.51 -18.63 19.37
C HIS A 509 -18.03 -18.17 20.72
N SER A 510 -17.16 -17.67 21.58
CA SER A 510 -17.55 -17.01 22.81
C SER A 510 -17.54 -15.49 22.62
N VAL A 511 -18.71 -14.93 22.37
CA VAL A 511 -18.91 -13.49 22.59
C VAL A 511 -18.90 -13.29 24.11
N LYS A 512 -17.84 -12.69 24.64
CA LYS A 512 -17.84 -12.06 25.96
C LYS A 512 -18.11 -10.58 25.83
#